data_54dae5bdfb9c58b6fb2984abab09c9a5
#
_entry.id   54dae5bdfb9c58b6fb2984abab09c9a5
#
_cell.length_a   1.000
_cell.length_b   1.000
_cell.length_c   1.000
_cell.angle_alpha   90.00
_cell.angle_beta   90.00
_cell.angle_gamma   90.00
#
_symmetry.space_group_name_H-M   'P 1'
#
loop_
_entity.id
_entity.type
_entity.pdbx_description
1 polymer ?
#
loop_
_entity_poly.entity_id
_entity_poly.type
_entity_poly.pdbx_seq_one_letter_code
_entity_poly.pdbx_strand_id
1 'polypeptide(L)'
;ALIVLAQVCIVMFFSLQVIKNGTTWYYMIQVFSIIAIVALINRNQSPSYRIAWISIITLLPVTGYLLYFLWGRSSKQKKELDTHIMRQISYGNKYLVQDDDLWVDYAEDNPVSGRMVKFMLSENFLLTQGNQVEYFPMGEDAFESIFHELEKAEKFILIDFFIVAEGALWDKMHEILKRKIEEGVEVKFMYDDFGAAIRTRKYFKQILEHEGFEVRVFNP
;
A
#
# COMPACT_ATOMS: atom_id res chain seq x y z
N ALA A 1 -0.80 -15.60 -24.69
CA ALA A 1 -0.62 -16.33 -25.95
C ALA A 1 -0.57 -15.38 -27.16
N LEU A 2 -1.56 -14.53 -27.41
CA LEU A 2 -1.64 -13.62 -28.57
C LEU A 2 -0.48 -12.61 -28.62
N ILE A 3 -0.08 -12.05 -27.48
CA ILE A 3 1.02 -11.08 -27.36
C ILE A 3 2.37 -11.73 -27.67
N VAL A 4 2.59 -12.96 -27.22
CA VAL A 4 3.80 -13.73 -27.53
C VAL A 4 3.85 -14.10 -29.00
N LEU A 5 2.72 -14.48 -29.58
CA LEU A 5 2.61 -14.78 -31.01
C LEU A 5 2.89 -13.53 -31.87
N ALA A 6 2.33 -12.39 -31.48
CA ALA A 6 2.60 -11.10 -32.14
C ALA A 6 4.09 -10.73 -32.05
N GLN A 7 4.73 -10.99 -30.94
CA GLN A 7 6.17 -10.75 -30.80
C GLN A 7 7.01 -11.67 -31.66
N VAL A 8 6.68 -12.96 -31.73
CA VAL A 8 7.35 -13.90 -32.62
C VAL A 8 7.20 -13.46 -34.07
N CYS A 9 6.00 -13.04 -34.51
CA CYS A 9 5.76 -12.50 -35.83
C CYS A 9 6.55 -11.22 -36.11
N ILE A 10 6.63 -10.30 -35.14
CA ILE A 10 7.43 -9.08 -35.25
C ILE A 10 8.90 -9.40 -35.35
N VAL A 11 9.42 -10.30 -34.51
CA VAL A 11 10.83 -10.75 -34.56
C VAL A 11 11.13 -11.45 -35.87
N MET A 12 10.26 -12.32 -36.39
CA MET A 12 10.42 -12.97 -37.70
C MET A 12 10.38 -11.94 -38.82
N PHE A 13 9.44 -11.02 -38.85
CA PHE A 13 9.35 -9.96 -39.85
C PHE A 13 10.61 -9.09 -39.86
N PHE A 14 11.06 -8.65 -38.69
CA PHE A 14 12.29 -7.89 -38.54
C PHE A 14 13.52 -8.73 -38.90
N SER A 15 13.58 -10.03 -38.57
CA SER A 15 14.65 -10.92 -38.96
C SER A 15 14.78 -11.02 -40.49
N LEU A 16 13.65 -11.08 -41.21
CA LEU A 16 13.64 -11.10 -42.67
C LEU A 16 14.07 -9.75 -43.28
N GLN A 17 13.72 -8.63 -42.68
CA GLN A 17 14.21 -7.30 -43.08
C GLN A 17 15.68 -7.04 -42.67
N VAL A 18 16.11 -7.65 -41.57
CA VAL A 18 17.50 -7.59 -41.04
C VAL A 18 18.48 -8.25 -41.98
N ILE A 19 18.08 -9.23 -42.78
CA ILE A 19 18.92 -9.79 -43.81
C ILE A 19 19.33 -8.76 -44.90
N LYS A 20 18.53 -7.70 -45.09
CA LYS A 20 18.84 -6.61 -46.04
C LYS A 20 19.51 -5.38 -45.43
N ASN A 21 19.16 -4.99 -44.20
CA ASN A 21 19.66 -3.77 -43.53
C ASN A 21 19.89 -3.95 -42.02
N GLY A 22 20.28 -5.15 -41.61
CA GLY A 22 20.27 -5.62 -40.24
C GLY A 22 21.02 -4.80 -39.22
N THR A 23 22.15 -4.31 -39.60
CA THR A 23 23.01 -3.56 -38.68
C THR A 23 22.36 -2.23 -38.22
N THR A 24 21.72 -1.53 -39.15
CA THR A 24 21.10 -0.24 -38.84
C THR A 24 19.90 -0.41 -37.89
N TRP A 25 19.01 -1.38 -38.14
CA TRP A 25 17.85 -1.65 -37.27
C TRP A 25 18.26 -2.15 -35.88
N TYR A 26 19.30 -2.97 -35.81
CA TYR A 26 19.84 -3.42 -34.51
C TYR A 26 20.32 -2.24 -33.67
N TYR A 27 21.11 -1.32 -34.23
CA TYR A 27 21.57 -0.14 -33.49
C TYR A 27 20.42 0.81 -33.11
N MET A 28 19.42 0.98 -33.96
CA MET A 28 18.25 1.81 -33.62
C MET A 28 17.47 1.24 -32.41
N ILE A 29 17.25 -0.08 -32.37
CA ILE A 29 16.60 -0.74 -31.25
C ILE A 29 17.44 -0.60 -29.97
N GLN A 30 18.74 -0.75 -30.05
CA GLN A 30 19.66 -0.58 -28.92
C GLN A 30 19.61 0.85 -28.37
N VAL A 31 19.70 1.86 -29.21
CA VAL A 31 19.61 3.27 -28.80
C VAL A 31 18.27 3.55 -28.15
N PHE A 32 17.17 3.07 -28.74
CA PHE A 32 15.85 3.25 -28.18
C PHE A 32 15.71 2.57 -26.80
N SER A 33 16.24 1.36 -26.63
CA SER A 33 16.23 0.64 -25.35
C SER A 33 17.02 1.38 -24.27
N ILE A 34 18.19 1.92 -24.63
CA ILE A 34 19.00 2.72 -23.69
C ILE A 34 18.24 3.98 -23.26
N ILE A 35 17.65 4.69 -24.19
CA ILE A 35 16.85 5.90 -23.87
C ILE A 35 15.66 5.54 -22.93
N ALA A 36 14.97 4.44 -23.21
CA ALA A 36 13.86 3.96 -22.38
C ALA A 36 14.32 3.60 -20.96
N ILE A 37 15.46 2.91 -20.82
CA ILE A 37 16.04 2.54 -19.53
C ILE A 37 16.45 3.79 -18.74
N VAL A 38 17.14 4.75 -19.38
CA VAL A 38 17.55 6.01 -18.74
C VAL A 38 16.32 6.81 -18.28
N ALA A 39 15.28 6.88 -19.11
CA ALA A 39 14.02 7.52 -18.74
C ALA A 39 13.33 6.83 -17.55
N LEU A 40 13.45 5.51 -17.43
CA LEU A 40 12.89 4.72 -16.33
C LEU A 40 13.68 4.93 -15.02
N ILE A 41 15.00 4.97 -15.09
CA ILE A 41 15.89 5.22 -13.94
C ILE A 41 15.61 6.58 -13.32
N ASN A 42 15.35 7.59 -14.14
CA ASN A 42 15.06 8.95 -13.68
C ASN A 42 13.64 9.15 -13.10
N ARG A 43 12.80 8.10 -13.08
CA ARG A 43 11.48 8.19 -12.48
C ARG A 43 11.53 7.92 -10.98
N ASN A 44 10.75 8.70 -10.23
CA ASN A 44 10.59 8.49 -8.78
C ASN A 44 9.61 7.32 -8.52
N GLN A 45 10.12 6.09 -8.58
CA GLN A 45 9.38 4.84 -8.35
C GLN A 45 10.22 3.91 -7.47
N SER A 46 9.60 2.92 -6.84
CA SER A 46 10.33 1.96 -6.00
C SER A 46 11.44 1.25 -6.79
N PRO A 47 12.60 0.98 -6.19
CA PRO A 47 13.72 0.31 -6.85
C PRO A 47 13.33 -1.04 -7.46
N SER A 48 12.57 -1.87 -6.74
CA SER A 48 12.12 -3.18 -7.20
C SER A 48 11.25 -3.08 -8.46
N TYR A 49 10.36 -2.10 -8.51
CA TYR A 49 9.52 -1.84 -9.67
C TYR A 49 10.33 -1.42 -10.90
N ARG A 50 11.32 -0.53 -10.71
CA ARG A 50 12.23 -0.11 -11.79
C ARG A 50 13.04 -1.29 -12.33
N ILE A 51 13.62 -2.11 -11.42
CA ILE A 51 14.43 -3.28 -11.81
C ILE A 51 13.56 -4.25 -12.62
N ALA A 52 12.34 -4.56 -12.18
CA ALA A 52 11.44 -5.46 -12.91
C ALA A 52 11.17 -4.97 -14.34
N TRP A 53 10.85 -3.69 -14.53
CA TRP A 53 10.58 -3.13 -15.85
C TRP A 53 11.84 -3.02 -16.72
N ILE A 54 12.99 -2.67 -16.15
CA ILE A 54 14.28 -2.67 -16.84
C ILE A 54 14.59 -4.08 -17.38
N SER A 55 14.41 -5.12 -16.56
CA SER A 55 14.59 -6.51 -16.97
C SER A 55 13.67 -6.90 -18.14
N ILE A 56 12.39 -6.55 -18.05
CA ILE A 56 11.40 -6.83 -19.11
C ILE A 56 11.77 -6.09 -20.41
N ILE A 57 12.14 -4.82 -20.34
CA ILE A 57 12.52 -4.01 -21.51
C ILE A 57 13.83 -4.51 -22.11
N THR A 58 14.78 -4.96 -21.28
CA THR A 58 16.06 -5.52 -21.76
C THR A 58 15.86 -6.84 -22.49
N LEU A 59 15.00 -7.73 -21.95
CA LEU A 59 14.70 -9.02 -22.57
C LEU A 59 13.82 -8.88 -23.83
N LEU A 60 12.89 -7.93 -23.82
CA LEU A 60 11.88 -7.72 -24.84
C LEU A 60 11.82 -6.23 -25.24
N PRO A 61 12.79 -5.69 -25.99
CA PRO A 61 12.95 -4.25 -26.16
C PRO A 61 11.71 -3.52 -26.68
N VAL A 62 11.05 -4.04 -27.69
CA VAL A 62 9.86 -3.40 -28.29
C VAL A 62 8.61 -3.69 -27.48
N THR A 63 8.35 -4.96 -27.22
CA THR A 63 7.13 -5.38 -26.50
C THR A 63 7.17 -5.01 -25.03
N GLY A 64 8.33 -5.12 -24.38
CA GLY A 64 8.53 -4.71 -22.99
C GLY A 64 8.27 -3.22 -22.78
N TYR A 65 8.74 -2.37 -23.71
CA TYR A 65 8.43 -0.94 -23.65
C TYR A 65 6.94 -0.66 -23.89
N LEU A 66 6.29 -1.37 -24.84
CA LEU A 66 4.85 -1.25 -25.07
C LEU A 66 4.04 -1.66 -23.82
N LEU A 67 4.41 -2.77 -23.20
CA LEU A 67 3.81 -3.22 -21.96
C LEU A 67 4.01 -2.20 -20.84
N TYR A 68 5.23 -1.64 -20.71
CA TYR A 68 5.49 -0.58 -19.76
C TYR A 68 4.65 0.68 -20.02
N PHE A 69 4.49 1.05 -21.29
CA PHE A 69 3.68 2.21 -21.67
C PHE A 69 2.19 2.01 -21.31
N LEU A 70 1.67 0.81 -21.50
CA LEU A 70 0.26 0.47 -21.25
C LEU A 70 -0.04 0.27 -19.75
N TRP A 71 0.84 -0.43 -19.03
CA TRP A 71 0.61 -0.83 -17.64
C TRP A 71 1.63 -0.29 -16.63
N GLY A 72 2.85 0.02 -17.07
CA GLY A 72 3.91 0.49 -16.18
C GLY A 72 3.88 1.98 -15.89
N ARG A 73 3.09 2.77 -16.60
CA ARG A 73 2.97 4.21 -16.33
C ARG A 73 1.92 4.44 -15.24
N SER A 74 2.29 5.27 -14.25
CA SER A 74 1.34 5.74 -13.24
C SER A 74 0.12 6.36 -13.92
N SER A 75 -1.06 5.79 -13.70
CA SER A 75 -2.31 6.29 -14.26
C SER A 75 -2.68 7.65 -13.64
N LYS A 76 -3.56 8.41 -14.30
CA LYS A 76 -4.15 9.65 -13.74
C LYS A 76 -4.79 9.37 -12.37
N GLN A 77 -5.44 8.23 -12.26
CA GLN A 77 -6.11 7.75 -11.05
C GLN A 77 -5.14 7.62 -9.87
N LYS A 78 -3.91 7.13 -10.09
CA LYS A 78 -2.89 7.07 -9.05
C LYS A 78 -2.42 8.46 -8.63
N LYS A 79 -2.29 9.41 -9.56
CA LYS A 79 -1.96 10.81 -9.25
C LYS A 79 -3.06 11.50 -8.43
N GLU A 80 -4.30 11.24 -8.74
CA GLU A 80 -5.45 11.78 -7.99
C GLU A 80 -5.48 11.20 -6.57
N LEU A 81 -5.26 9.88 -6.45
CA LEU A 81 -5.15 9.21 -5.16
C LEU A 81 -3.97 9.75 -4.33
N ASP A 82 -2.78 9.87 -4.93
CA ASP A 82 -1.60 10.44 -4.26
C ASP A 82 -1.87 11.89 -3.80
N THR A 83 -2.56 12.69 -4.61
CA THR A 83 -2.95 14.06 -4.25
C THR A 83 -3.95 14.08 -3.09
N HIS A 84 -4.89 13.14 -3.08
CA HIS A 84 -5.89 13.03 -2.01
C HIS A 84 -5.23 12.61 -0.70
N ILE A 85 -4.36 11.62 -0.74
CA ILE A 85 -3.57 11.15 0.41
C ILE A 85 -2.70 12.29 0.96
N MET A 86 -1.98 13.03 0.09
CA MET A 86 -1.16 14.16 0.52
C MET A 86 -1.97 15.28 1.17
N ARG A 87 -3.20 15.53 0.70
CA ARG A 87 -4.11 16.49 1.35
C ARG A 87 -4.54 16.00 2.74
N GLN A 88 -4.85 14.72 2.88
CA GLN A 88 -5.23 14.14 4.17
C GLN A 88 -4.07 14.17 5.17
N ILE A 89 -2.86 13.82 4.73
CA ILE A 89 -1.65 13.92 5.54
C ILE A 89 -1.42 15.38 5.96
N SER A 90 -1.49 16.33 5.02
CA SER A 90 -1.33 17.75 5.32
C SER A 90 -2.40 18.29 6.28
N TYR A 91 -3.63 17.78 6.17
CA TYR A 91 -4.70 18.12 7.11
C TYR A 91 -4.45 17.51 8.50
N GLY A 92 -4.06 16.24 8.56
CA GLY A 92 -3.70 15.56 9.80
C GLY A 92 -2.54 16.24 10.53
N ASN A 93 -1.50 16.63 9.81
CA ASN A 93 -0.32 17.28 10.38
C ASN A 93 -0.63 18.61 11.11
N LYS A 94 -1.77 19.25 10.85
CA LYS A 94 -2.19 20.44 11.60
C LYS A 94 -2.55 20.13 13.06
N TYR A 95 -2.90 18.90 13.35
CA TYR A 95 -3.29 18.42 14.68
C TYR A 95 -2.16 17.66 15.36
N LEU A 96 -1.07 17.38 14.63
CA LEU A 96 0.11 16.71 15.16
C LEU A 96 1.08 17.79 15.66
N VAL A 97 1.08 18.01 16.96
CA VAL A 97 2.00 18.96 17.60
C VAL A 97 3.12 18.15 18.24
N GLN A 98 4.34 18.36 17.77
CA GLN A 98 5.53 17.81 18.40
C GLN A 98 5.92 18.67 19.60
N ASP A 99 6.17 18.03 20.72
CA ASP A 99 6.84 18.63 21.86
C ASP A 99 8.36 18.59 21.60
N ASP A 100 8.92 19.73 21.26
CA ASP A 100 10.35 19.83 20.92
C ASP A 100 11.25 19.57 22.13
N ASP A 101 10.82 19.92 23.33
CA ASP A 101 11.59 19.68 24.56
C ASP A 101 11.70 18.18 24.84
N LEU A 102 10.62 17.44 24.62
CA LEU A 102 10.57 15.99 24.81
C LEU A 102 11.64 15.25 23.98
N TRP A 103 11.82 15.65 22.72
CA TRP A 103 12.79 14.96 21.87
C TRP A 103 14.23 15.35 22.22
N VAL A 104 14.48 16.58 22.67
CA VAL A 104 15.82 17.05 23.12
C VAL A 104 16.24 16.27 24.36
N ASP A 105 15.38 16.22 25.37
CA ASP A 105 15.61 15.47 26.62
C ASP A 105 15.88 13.99 26.32
N TYR A 106 15.05 13.38 25.46
CA TYR A 106 15.24 11.99 25.06
C TYR A 106 16.57 11.75 24.34
N ALA A 107 16.98 12.67 23.47
CA ALA A 107 18.21 12.54 22.69
C ALA A 107 19.48 12.73 23.54
N GLU A 108 19.42 13.56 24.59
CA GLU A 108 20.51 13.72 25.57
C GLU A 108 20.74 12.43 26.36
N ASP A 109 19.66 11.83 26.84
CA ASP A 109 19.73 10.57 27.61
C ASP A 109 20.06 9.36 26.75
N ASN A 110 19.68 9.39 25.47
CA ASN A 110 19.78 8.26 24.53
C ASN A 110 20.45 8.64 23.19
N PRO A 111 21.78 8.94 23.16
CA PRO A 111 22.44 9.51 21.97
C PRO A 111 22.33 8.63 20.69
N VAL A 112 22.26 7.30 20.84
CA VAL A 112 22.13 6.37 19.70
C VAL A 112 20.71 6.40 19.13
N SER A 113 19.73 6.23 20.02
CA SER A 113 18.31 6.23 19.65
C SER A 113 17.83 7.64 19.25
N GLY A 114 18.41 8.70 19.82
CA GLY A 114 18.11 10.08 19.48
C GLY A 114 18.30 10.40 18.00
N ARG A 115 19.31 9.80 17.34
CA ARG A 115 19.49 9.95 15.88
C ARG A 115 18.35 9.30 15.09
N MET A 116 17.86 8.16 15.57
CA MET A 116 16.71 7.47 14.94
C MET A 116 15.43 8.28 15.16
N VAL A 117 15.21 8.79 16.35
CA VAL A 117 14.07 9.67 16.67
C VAL A 117 14.08 10.91 15.78
N LYS A 118 15.25 11.57 15.62
CA LYS A 118 15.38 12.72 14.72
C LYS A 118 15.02 12.40 13.28
N PHE A 119 15.42 11.24 12.78
CA PHE A 119 15.00 10.78 11.45
C PHE A 119 13.48 10.55 11.40
N MET A 120 12.90 9.87 12.39
CA MET A 120 11.45 9.63 12.45
C MET A 120 10.67 10.94 12.48
N LEU A 121 11.11 11.94 13.25
CA LEU A 121 10.51 13.28 13.27
C LEU A 121 10.54 13.96 11.89
N SER A 122 11.63 13.79 11.13
CA SER A 122 11.73 14.35 9.77
C SER A 122 10.75 13.70 8.78
N GLU A 123 10.29 12.49 9.09
CA GLU A 123 9.27 11.75 8.35
C GLU A 123 7.86 11.93 8.93
N ASN A 124 7.65 12.91 9.82
CA ASN A 124 6.38 13.21 10.51
C ASN A 124 5.87 12.11 11.46
N PHE A 125 6.77 11.29 12.00
CA PHE A 125 6.43 10.42 13.13
C PHE A 125 6.77 11.16 14.43
N LEU A 126 5.78 11.36 15.27
CA LEU A 126 5.96 12.10 16.52
C LEU A 126 6.52 11.21 17.62
N LEU A 127 7.33 11.80 18.48
CA LEU A 127 7.70 11.19 19.76
C LEU A 127 6.60 11.49 20.77
N THR A 128 6.14 10.47 21.48
CA THR A 128 5.13 10.58 22.52
C THR A 128 5.62 9.96 23.81
N GLN A 129 5.13 10.46 24.94
CA GLN A 129 5.42 9.94 26.28
C GLN A 129 4.16 9.52 27.01
N GLY A 130 4.31 8.82 28.13
CA GLY A 130 3.19 8.35 28.93
C GLY A 130 2.41 7.19 28.30
N ASN A 131 2.97 6.54 27.28
CA ASN A 131 2.38 5.40 26.62
C ASN A 131 2.39 4.19 27.56
N GLN A 132 1.27 3.48 27.66
CA GLN A 132 1.20 2.17 28.29
C GLN A 132 1.26 1.11 27.17
N VAL A 133 2.20 0.18 27.32
CA VAL A 133 2.43 -0.89 26.31
C VAL A 133 2.29 -2.23 27.02
N GLU A 134 1.45 -3.09 26.49
CA GLU A 134 1.29 -4.47 26.93
C GLU A 134 1.74 -5.42 25.81
N TYR A 135 2.53 -6.43 26.15
CA TYR A 135 3.01 -7.42 25.20
C TYR A 135 2.32 -8.76 25.43
N PHE A 136 1.75 -9.30 24.37
CA PHE A 136 1.11 -10.61 24.38
C PHE A 136 1.97 -11.60 23.58
N PRO A 137 2.43 -12.70 24.18
CA PRO A 137 3.23 -13.72 23.48
C PRO A 137 2.41 -14.52 22.47
N MET A 138 1.09 -14.59 22.64
CA MET A 138 0.17 -15.33 21.78
C MET A 138 -0.96 -14.40 21.28
N GLY A 139 -1.42 -14.66 20.05
CA GLY A 139 -2.50 -13.89 19.45
C GLY A 139 -3.83 -14.07 20.17
N GLU A 140 -4.08 -15.24 20.72
CA GLU A 140 -5.27 -15.56 21.50
C GLU A 140 -5.42 -14.64 22.70
N ASP A 141 -4.34 -14.46 23.47
CA ASP A 141 -4.32 -13.55 24.63
C ASP A 141 -4.56 -12.10 24.22
N ALA A 142 -3.94 -11.68 23.11
CA ALA A 142 -4.13 -10.34 22.56
C ALA A 142 -5.59 -10.10 22.15
N PHE A 143 -6.24 -11.08 21.50
CA PHE A 143 -7.64 -10.94 21.08
C PHE A 143 -8.59 -10.92 22.27
N GLU A 144 -8.35 -11.68 23.33
CA GLU A 144 -9.17 -11.58 24.54
C GLU A 144 -9.08 -10.19 25.17
N SER A 145 -7.88 -9.59 25.21
CA SER A 145 -7.69 -8.21 25.65
C SER A 145 -8.42 -7.22 24.74
N ILE A 146 -8.32 -7.37 23.41
CA ILE A 146 -9.04 -6.54 22.44
C ILE A 146 -10.57 -6.64 22.67
N PHE A 147 -11.12 -7.84 22.83
CA PHE A 147 -12.55 -8.02 23.09
C PHE A 147 -12.98 -7.31 24.35
N HIS A 148 -12.17 -7.39 25.41
CA HIS A 148 -12.46 -6.70 26.66
C HIS A 148 -12.47 -5.17 26.50
N GLU A 149 -11.55 -4.62 25.71
CA GLU A 149 -11.53 -3.18 25.44
C GLU A 149 -12.70 -2.75 24.52
N LEU A 150 -13.08 -3.56 23.54
CA LEU A 150 -14.26 -3.30 22.72
C LEU A 150 -15.56 -3.21 23.57
N GLU A 151 -15.69 -4.08 24.57
CA GLU A 151 -16.85 -4.04 25.50
C GLU A 151 -16.93 -2.76 26.31
N LYS A 152 -15.80 -2.13 26.62
CA LYS A 152 -15.75 -0.87 27.38
C LYS A 152 -16.04 0.38 26.55
N ALA A 153 -16.08 0.26 25.22
CA ALA A 153 -16.30 1.40 24.36
C ALA A 153 -17.68 2.04 24.57
N GLU A 154 -17.72 3.36 24.76
CA GLU A 154 -18.94 4.12 25.04
C GLU A 154 -19.31 5.09 23.92
N LYS A 155 -18.35 5.53 23.10
CA LYS A 155 -18.56 6.58 22.10
C LYS A 155 -18.30 6.12 20.69
N PHE A 156 -17.09 5.59 20.42
CA PHE A 156 -16.71 5.13 19.10
C PHE A 156 -15.70 3.98 19.16
N ILE A 157 -15.68 3.19 18.11
CA ILE A 157 -14.69 2.13 17.84
C ILE A 157 -14.15 2.34 16.44
N LEU A 158 -12.81 2.43 16.31
CA LEU A 158 -12.12 2.55 15.03
C LEU A 158 -11.30 1.29 14.81
N ILE A 159 -11.56 0.59 13.69
CA ILE A 159 -10.89 -0.65 13.35
C ILE A 159 -10.27 -0.51 11.96
N ASP A 160 -8.99 -0.89 11.83
CA ASP A 160 -8.28 -0.96 10.57
C ASP A 160 -7.53 -2.29 10.48
N PHE A 161 -7.92 -3.14 9.51
CA PHE A 161 -7.28 -4.43 9.28
C PHE A 161 -6.80 -4.58 7.83
N PHE A 162 -5.54 -4.97 7.67
CA PHE A 162 -5.04 -5.39 6.37
C PHE A 162 -5.71 -6.69 5.91
N ILE A 163 -5.84 -7.68 6.79
CA ILE A 163 -6.47 -8.96 6.48
C ILE A 163 -7.66 -9.20 7.40
N VAL A 164 -8.81 -9.38 6.80
CA VAL A 164 -10.01 -9.87 7.48
C VAL A 164 -10.32 -11.26 6.96
N ALA A 165 -10.56 -12.19 7.87
CA ALA A 165 -10.99 -13.54 7.55
C ALA A 165 -12.18 -13.93 8.44
N GLU A 166 -13.22 -14.47 7.83
CA GLU A 166 -14.34 -15.02 8.58
C GLU A 166 -13.90 -16.28 9.34
N GLY A 167 -14.37 -16.43 10.57
CA GLY A 167 -14.05 -17.51 11.49
C GLY A 167 -14.27 -17.10 12.94
N ALA A 168 -13.93 -17.96 13.88
CA ALA A 168 -14.30 -17.81 15.29
C ALA A 168 -13.89 -16.47 15.93
N LEU A 169 -12.71 -15.94 15.59
CA LEU A 169 -12.27 -14.62 16.09
C LEU A 169 -13.10 -13.48 15.52
N TRP A 170 -13.36 -13.54 14.20
CA TRP A 170 -14.22 -12.57 13.54
C TRP A 170 -15.65 -12.64 14.10
N ASP A 171 -16.21 -13.83 14.22
CA ASP A 171 -17.59 -14.02 14.68
C ASP A 171 -17.79 -13.42 16.08
N LYS A 172 -16.87 -13.68 17.01
CA LYS A 172 -16.89 -13.09 18.35
C LYS A 172 -16.75 -11.56 18.31
N MET A 173 -15.80 -11.03 17.53
CA MET A 173 -15.64 -9.59 17.37
C MET A 173 -16.90 -8.94 16.78
N HIS A 174 -17.42 -9.51 15.71
CA HIS A 174 -18.59 -9.02 15.00
C HIS A 174 -19.83 -8.97 15.91
N GLU A 175 -20.04 -9.99 16.74
CA GLU A 175 -21.12 -10.00 17.74
C GLU A 175 -21.00 -8.85 18.73
N ILE A 176 -19.80 -8.60 19.26
CA ILE A 176 -19.53 -7.48 20.17
C ILE A 176 -19.81 -6.16 19.46
N LEU A 177 -19.31 -5.98 18.26
CA LEU A 177 -19.45 -4.74 17.50
C LEU A 177 -20.92 -4.43 17.16
N LYS A 178 -21.70 -5.45 16.78
CA LYS A 178 -23.15 -5.28 16.55
C LYS A 178 -23.88 -4.81 17.80
N ARG A 179 -23.61 -5.44 18.93
CA ARG A 179 -24.19 -5.01 20.20
C ARG A 179 -23.81 -3.57 20.55
N LYS A 180 -22.54 -3.19 20.31
CA LYS A 180 -22.08 -1.82 20.54
C LYS A 180 -22.78 -0.81 19.62
N ILE A 181 -23.06 -1.15 18.37
CA ILE A 181 -23.88 -0.33 17.47
C ILE A 181 -25.29 -0.16 18.02
N GLU A 182 -25.92 -1.22 18.51
CA GLU A 182 -27.25 -1.18 19.14
C GLU A 182 -27.27 -0.31 20.42
N GLU A 183 -26.14 -0.26 21.14
CA GLU A 183 -25.93 0.62 22.30
C GLU A 183 -25.68 2.09 21.90
N GLY A 184 -25.54 2.40 20.59
CA GLY A 184 -25.34 3.74 20.07
C GLY A 184 -23.86 4.13 19.90
N VAL A 185 -22.93 3.17 20.01
CA VAL A 185 -21.50 3.39 19.75
C VAL A 185 -21.25 3.47 18.23
N GLU A 186 -20.53 4.50 17.80
CA GLU A 186 -20.14 4.66 16.38
C GLU A 186 -19.03 3.67 16.03
N VAL A 187 -19.28 2.74 15.10
CA VAL A 187 -18.27 1.76 14.65
C VAL A 187 -17.83 2.06 13.23
N LYS A 188 -16.55 2.46 13.08
CA LYS A 188 -15.88 2.66 11.80
C LYS A 188 -14.92 1.52 11.52
N PHE A 189 -15.14 0.84 10.42
CA PHE A 189 -14.41 -0.35 10.02
C PHE A 189 -13.72 -0.15 8.67
N MET A 190 -12.40 -0.23 8.64
CA MET A 190 -11.62 -0.19 7.40
C MET A 190 -10.89 -1.51 7.20
N TYR A 191 -10.84 -1.97 5.96
CA TYR A 191 -10.07 -3.16 5.59
C TYR A 191 -9.53 -3.03 4.16
N ASP A 192 -8.45 -3.77 3.86
CA ASP A 192 -7.86 -3.82 2.53
C ASP A 192 -8.58 -4.86 1.65
N ASP A 193 -8.94 -4.46 0.42
CA ASP A 193 -9.68 -5.33 -0.50
C ASP A 193 -8.86 -6.57 -0.88
N PHE A 194 -7.58 -6.39 -1.16
CA PHE A 194 -6.69 -7.49 -1.52
C PHE A 194 -6.51 -8.48 -0.35
N GLY A 195 -6.36 -7.97 0.88
CA GLY A 195 -6.22 -8.79 2.08
C GLY A 195 -7.48 -9.60 2.42
N ALA A 196 -8.65 -9.07 2.08
CA ALA A 196 -9.95 -9.67 2.37
C ALA A 196 -10.53 -10.52 1.23
N ALA A 197 -10.14 -10.28 -0.03
CA ALA A 197 -10.80 -10.73 -1.27
C ALA A 197 -11.16 -12.24 -1.33
N ILE A 198 -10.31 -13.12 -0.79
CA ILE A 198 -10.54 -14.58 -0.79
C ILE A 198 -10.92 -15.14 0.58
N ARG A 199 -11.08 -14.28 1.59
CA ARG A 199 -11.24 -14.65 3.00
C ARG A 199 -12.59 -14.23 3.58
N THR A 200 -13.29 -13.34 2.87
CA THR A 200 -14.61 -12.85 3.25
C THR A 200 -15.65 -13.28 2.21
N ARG A 201 -16.90 -13.36 2.65
CA ARG A 201 -18.01 -13.69 1.76
C ARG A 201 -18.28 -12.58 0.75
N LYS A 202 -18.93 -12.94 -0.35
CA LYS A 202 -19.41 -11.98 -1.34
C LYS A 202 -20.33 -10.94 -0.69
N TYR A 203 -20.16 -9.66 -1.05
CA TYR A 203 -20.92 -8.54 -0.49
C TYR A 203 -20.64 -8.24 1.00
N PHE A 204 -19.49 -8.63 1.50
CA PHE A 204 -19.10 -8.43 2.91
C PHE A 204 -19.29 -6.98 3.36
N LYS A 205 -18.82 -6.00 2.59
CA LYS A 205 -19.03 -4.57 2.85
C LYS A 205 -20.51 -4.22 3.04
N GLN A 206 -21.35 -4.61 2.07
CA GLN A 206 -22.77 -4.29 2.08
C GLN A 206 -23.51 -4.92 3.25
N ILE A 207 -23.09 -6.12 3.66
CA ILE A 207 -23.64 -6.79 4.84
C ILE A 207 -23.33 -5.97 6.09
N LEU A 208 -22.09 -5.57 6.30
CA LEU A 208 -21.70 -4.75 7.45
C LEU A 208 -22.38 -3.38 7.44
N GLU A 209 -22.47 -2.72 6.28
CA GLU A 209 -23.18 -1.44 6.17
C GLU A 209 -24.66 -1.57 6.52
N HIS A 210 -25.30 -2.68 6.15
CA HIS A 210 -26.71 -2.95 6.53
C HIS A 210 -26.87 -3.21 8.03
N GLU A 211 -25.83 -3.69 8.69
CA GLU A 211 -25.79 -3.92 10.14
C GLU A 211 -25.42 -2.65 10.95
N GLY A 212 -25.22 -1.51 10.27
CA GLY A 212 -24.98 -0.22 10.90
C GLY A 212 -23.51 0.18 11.03
N PHE A 213 -22.56 -0.58 10.44
CA PHE A 213 -21.16 -0.20 10.42
C PHE A 213 -20.89 0.93 9.39
N GLU A 214 -20.03 1.88 9.72
CA GLU A 214 -19.44 2.75 8.72
C GLU A 214 -18.21 2.06 8.11
N VAL A 215 -18.35 1.51 6.88
CA VAL A 215 -17.30 0.70 6.26
C VAL A 215 -16.55 1.48 5.20
N ARG A 216 -15.21 1.39 5.22
CA ARG A 216 -14.33 1.85 4.15
C ARG A 216 -13.44 0.71 3.66
N VAL A 217 -13.30 0.62 2.34
CA VAL A 217 -12.40 -0.36 1.72
C VAL A 217 -11.18 0.38 1.20
N PHE A 218 -10.01 -0.07 1.60
CA PHE A 218 -8.74 0.43 1.10
C PHE A 218 -8.32 -0.38 -0.13
N ASN A 219 -7.72 0.24 -1.13
CA ASN A 219 -7.32 -0.39 -2.42
C ASN A 219 -8.45 -1.18 -3.11
N PRO A 220 -9.65 -0.63 -3.33
CA PRO A 220 -10.76 -1.32 -3.98
C PRO A 220 -10.50 -1.63 -5.47
#